data_ced9376327620c8e9d0232118d211a5a
#
_entry.id   ced9376327620c8e9d0232118d211a5a
#
_cell.length_a   1.000
_cell.length_b   1.000
_cell.length_c   1.000
_cell.angle_alpha   90.00
_cell.angle_beta   90.00
_cell.angle_gamma   90.00
#
_symmetry.space_group_name_H-M   'P 1'
#
loop_
_entity.id
_entity.type
_entity.pdbx_description
1 polymer ?
#
loop_
_entity_poly.entity_id
_entity_poly.type
_entity_poly.pdbx_seq_one_letter_code
_entity_poly.pdbx_strand_id
1 'polypeptide(L)'
;MPVPVPRQRDTSATESGQAVLQTAAPAMAATGVAQATPQATPHTTPLTLLVIEDDPAGGLTVPEILDADGHRIRVRTARNLTEAERLLTPDVHCILLDLSLPDASARTPGAAATGTATATGTATATATATAPAVDQLVALRQVLRIAPRHAVLVLTDEDDAERAAEAVRVGAQDFLFRDELDGRLLSRAIRYAVERKRADIAQYKLAESKLRAQENARLERGLLPTPLLEGSDLRFAARYRPGRSRALLGGDFYDTVRTPDGTVHAMIGDVCGHGPDEAALGVELRIAWRALTLAGLCGDDLLATLQQVLEVERPCEEIFATLCTVDIAPDGRRAGLCLAGHPAPLISRPGRRARLLPYENSGPALGLLPRARWPRRQVELGGTWSLMLYTDGLIEGHIGEGKERLGQDGMVDMINRHLDRGLSGEGLLEASVTEARRLNGGELTDDVAVVLLSRAEG
;
A
#
# COMPACT_ATOMS: atom_id res chain seq x y z
N MET A 1 -43.28 -25.95 22.92
CA MET A 1 -42.58 -27.23 22.80
C MET A 1 -41.17 -26.94 22.36
N PRO A 2 -40.16 -27.18 23.16
CA PRO A 2 -38.78 -26.91 22.82
C PRO A 2 -38.16 -28.11 22.08
N VAL A 3 -37.34 -27.80 21.07
CA VAL A 3 -36.56 -28.74 20.26
C VAL A 3 -35.28 -29.14 21.01
N PRO A 4 -34.85 -30.40 21.04
CA PRO A 4 -33.68 -30.84 21.80
C PRO A 4 -32.37 -30.66 21.05
N VAL A 5 -31.37 -30.27 21.82
CA VAL A 5 -29.95 -30.16 21.43
C VAL A 5 -29.29 -31.55 21.53
N PRO A 6 -28.47 -31.99 20.55
CA PRO A 6 -27.70 -33.22 20.69
C PRO A 6 -26.41 -33.01 21.49
N ARG A 7 -26.16 -33.96 22.39
CA ARG A 7 -24.98 -34.04 23.27
C ARG A 7 -23.74 -34.52 22.50
N GLN A 8 -22.62 -33.92 22.85
CA GLN A 8 -21.26 -34.40 22.53
C GLN A 8 -21.03 -35.81 23.07
N ARG A 9 -20.37 -36.64 22.28
CA ARG A 9 -19.73 -37.88 22.72
C ARG A 9 -18.23 -37.72 22.71
N ASP A 10 -17.66 -37.85 23.90
CA ASP A 10 -16.25 -38.14 24.11
C ASP A 10 -15.92 -39.54 23.62
N THR A 11 -14.79 -39.69 22.91
CA THR A 11 -14.08 -40.98 22.85
C THR A 11 -12.58 -40.71 22.87
N SER A 12 -11.98 -41.27 23.91
CA SER A 12 -10.57 -41.33 24.27
C SER A 12 -9.77 -42.26 23.37
N ALA A 13 -8.52 -41.82 23.14
CA ALA A 13 -7.26 -42.55 23.07
C ALA A 13 -7.14 -43.95 22.48
N THR A 14 -6.26 -44.14 21.52
CA THR A 14 -5.20 -45.16 21.59
C THR A 14 -4.00 -44.81 20.71
N GLU A 15 -2.84 -45.13 21.27
CA GLU A 15 -1.48 -44.91 20.81
C GLU A 15 -1.08 -45.77 19.60
N SER A 16 0.04 -45.33 19.03
CA SER A 16 1.14 -46.10 18.40
C SER A 16 1.25 -46.02 16.86
N GLY A 17 2.44 -45.52 16.45
CA GLY A 17 2.96 -45.70 15.12
C GLY A 17 3.98 -44.64 14.70
N GLN A 18 5.20 -44.72 15.30
CA GLN A 18 6.39 -44.00 14.79
C GLN A 18 6.73 -44.52 13.41
N ALA A 19 6.69 -43.65 12.40
CA ALA A 19 7.37 -43.82 11.12
C ALA A 19 8.41 -42.72 10.96
N VAL A 20 9.67 -43.12 11.07
CA VAL A 20 10.86 -42.30 10.81
C VAL A 20 10.94 -42.08 9.30
N LEU A 21 10.72 -40.87 8.84
CA LEU A 21 11.04 -40.42 7.50
C LEU A 21 12.38 -39.66 7.54
N GLN A 22 13.41 -40.33 7.05
CA GLN A 22 14.71 -39.73 6.72
C GLN A 22 14.51 -38.74 5.55
N THR A 23 14.69 -37.46 5.86
CA THR A 23 14.83 -36.44 4.83
C THR A 23 16.28 -36.38 4.37
N ALA A 24 16.52 -36.78 3.14
CA ALA A 24 17.77 -36.54 2.44
C ALA A 24 17.90 -35.05 2.08
N ALA A 25 18.96 -34.43 2.54
CA ALA A 25 19.34 -33.08 2.13
C ALA A 25 19.92 -33.09 0.71
N PRO A 26 19.55 -32.14 -0.17
CA PRO A 26 20.25 -31.99 -1.43
C PRO A 26 21.57 -31.24 -1.23
N ALA A 27 22.62 -31.76 -1.87
CA ALA A 27 23.96 -31.23 -1.93
C ALA A 27 23.95 -29.79 -2.51
N MET A 28 24.52 -28.85 -1.77
CA MET A 28 24.81 -27.50 -2.23
C MET A 28 25.97 -27.52 -3.23
N ALA A 29 25.70 -27.23 -4.48
CA ALA A 29 26.70 -26.88 -5.47
C ALA A 29 27.26 -25.47 -5.13
N ALA A 30 28.55 -25.40 -4.90
CA ALA A 30 29.30 -24.18 -4.71
C ALA A 30 29.33 -23.39 -6.02
N THR A 31 28.55 -22.32 -6.11
CA THR A 31 28.67 -21.30 -7.15
C THR A 31 29.37 -20.07 -6.56
N GLY A 32 30.41 -19.64 -7.29
CA GLY A 32 31.38 -18.63 -6.89
C GLY A 32 30.78 -17.35 -6.32
N VAL A 33 31.39 -16.93 -5.23
CA VAL A 33 31.21 -15.62 -4.63
C VAL A 33 31.80 -14.59 -5.60
N ALA A 34 30.93 -13.89 -6.31
CA ALA A 34 31.31 -12.64 -6.97
C ALA A 34 31.68 -11.64 -5.88
N GLN A 35 32.94 -11.21 -5.84
CA GLN A 35 33.42 -10.13 -4.98
C GLN A 35 32.59 -8.89 -5.28
N ALA A 36 31.75 -8.50 -4.34
CA ALA A 36 31.07 -7.21 -4.36
C ALA A 36 32.15 -6.13 -4.27
N THR A 37 32.26 -5.30 -5.28
CA THR A 37 32.97 -4.02 -5.26
C THR A 37 32.51 -3.23 -4.03
N PRO A 38 33.41 -2.59 -3.27
CA PRO A 38 33.00 -1.79 -2.13
C PRO A 38 32.09 -0.67 -2.62
N GLN A 39 30.82 -0.71 -2.21
CA GLN A 39 29.88 0.39 -2.39
C GLN A 39 30.50 1.62 -1.75
N ALA A 40 30.55 2.70 -2.52
CA ALA A 40 30.95 4.01 -2.05
C ALA A 40 30.22 4.33 -0.74
N THR A 41 31.00 4.63 0.29
CA THR A 41 30.51 5.12 1.59
C THR A 41 29.54 6.28 1.33
N PRO A 42 28.32 6.27 1.87
CA PRO A 42 27.45 7.41 1.77
C PRO A 42 28.17 8.62 2.37
N HIS A 43 28.31 9.69 1.58
CA HIS A 43 28.82 10.97 2.06
C HIS A 43 27.95 11.40 3.24
N THR A 44 28.45 11.22 4.45
CA THR A 44 27.76 11.64 5.68
C THR A 44 27.74 13.16 5.68
N THR A 45 26.55 13.73 5.44
CA THR A 45 26.35 15.16 5.57
C THR A 45 26.67 15.55 7.03
N PRO A 46 27.50 16.57 7.30
CA PRO A 46 27.86 16.95 8.65
C PRO A 46 26.62 17.25 9.47
N LEU A 47 26.57 16.73 10.71
CA LEU A 47 25.43 16.93 11.60
C LEU A 47 25.26 18.41 11.91
N THR A 48 24.00 18.86 12.05
CA THR A 48 23.67 20.23 12.45
C THR A 48 22.88 20.19 13.74
N LEU A 49 23.34 20.91 14.76
CA LEU A 49 22.71 21.12 16.05
C LEU A 49 22.07 22.51 16.09
N LEU A 50 20.79 22.57 16.48
CA LEU A 50 20.12 23.83 16.81
C LEU A 50 20.04 23.95 18.34
N VAL A 51 20.67 24.97 18.90
CA VAL A 51 20.61 25.32 20.33
C VAL A 51 19.54 26.37 20.53
N ILE A 52 18.67 26.18 21.51
CA ILE A 52 17.62 27.15 21.87
C ILE A 52 17.88 27.60 23.32
N GLU A 53 18.32 28.85 23.51
CA GLU A 53 18.67 29.46 24.80
C GLU A 53 18.28 30.94 24.85
N ASP A 54 17.95 31.50 26.03
CA ASP A 54 17.46 32.88 26.16
C ASP A 54 18.59 33.93 26.18
N ASP A 55 19.79 33.54 26.62
CA ASP A 55 20.95 34.48 26.69
C ASP A 55 22.18 33.95 25.93
N PRO A 56 22.30 34.25 24.63
CA PRO A 56 23.46 33.88 23.85
C PRO A 56 24.72 34.68 24.17
N ALA A 57 24.63 35.74 24.98
CA ALA A 57 25.79 36.62 25.28
C ALA A 57 26.48 36.26 26.61
N GLY A 58 25.80 35.58 27.52
CA GLY A 58 26.36 35.11 28.80
C GLY A 58 26.24 33.61 29.03
N GLY A 59 25.67 32.95 28.06
CA GLY A 59 25.15 31.60 28.20
C GLY A 59 26.12 30.50 27.88
N LEU A 60 25.57 29.52 27.23
CA LEU A 60 26.19 28.26 26.94
C LEU A 60 27.33 28.39 25.93
N THR A 61 28.56 28.32 26.38
CA THR A 61 29.68 28.09 25.46
C THR A 61 29.61 26.66 24.96
N VAL A 62 28.93 26.42 23.81
CA VAL A 62 28.89 25.10 23.21
C VAL A 62 30.33 24.70 22.83
N PRO A 63 30.89 23.66 23.45
CA PRO A 63 32.22 23.23 23.15
C PRO A 63 32.34 22.76 21.70
N GLU A 64 33.55 22.76 21.17
CA GLU A 64 33.80 22.21 19.84
C GLU A 64 33.44 20.72 19.80
N ILE A 65 32.47 20.36 18.97
CA ILE A 65 31.93 19.01 18.86
C ILE A 65 32.25 18.42 17.50
N LEU A 66 32.66 17.16 17.51
CA LEU A 66 32.97 16.39 16.30
C LEU A 66 31.97 15.24 16.14
N ASP A 67 31.62 14.93 14.89
CA ASP A 67 30.81 13.75 14.57
C ASP A 67 31.64 12.43 14.64
N ALA A 68 31.07 11.32 14.22
CA ALA A 68 31.74 10.02 14.25
C ALA A 68 32.97 9.94 13.33
N ASP A 69 32.96 10.73 12.27
CA ASP A 69 34.01 10.76 11.23
C ASP A 69 35.06 11.86 11.50
N GLY A 70 34.93 12.56 12.63
CA GLY A 70 35.82 13.65 13.03
C GLY A 70 35.53 14.99 12.38
N HIS A 71 34.36 15.17 11.72
CA HIS A 71 33.95 16.43 11.18
C HIS A 71 33.28 17.30 12.25
N ARG A 72 33.43 18.61 12.14
CA ARG A 72 32.78 19.56 13.04
C ARG A 72 31.27 19.53 12.86
N ILE A 73 30.53 19.35 13.96
CA ILE A 73 29.08 19.53 13.99
C ILE A 73 28.78 21.03 13.84
N ARG A 74 27.90 21.39 12.91
CA ARG A 74 27.46 22.77 12.73
C ARG A 74 26.52 23.15 13.87
N VAL A 75 26.77 24.26 14.53
CA VAL A 75 25.90 24.79 15.58
C VAL A 75 25.20 26.04 15.08
N ARG A 76 23.87 26.09 15.31
CA ARG A 76 23.03 27.29 15.13
C ARG A 76 22.39 27.58 16.46
N THR A 77 22.25 28.86 16.80
CA THR A 77 21.64 29.29 18.06
C THR A 77 20.40 30.14 17.80
N ALA A 78 19.33 29.86 18.54
CA ALA A 78 18.08 30.60 18.55
C ALA A 78 17.84 31.13 19.97
N ARG A 79 17.41 32.38 20.09
CA ARG A 79 17.14 33.07 21.37
C ARG A 79 15.75 32.76 21.94
N ASN A 80 14.87 32.26 21.12
CA ASN A 80 13.50 31.93 21.47
C ASN A 80 12.89 30.94 20.46
N LEU A 81 11.71 30.45 20.76
CA LEU A 81 11.03 29.45 19.91
C LEU A 81 10.64 29.99 18.52
N THR A 82 10.32 31.29 18.39
CA THR A 82 9.98 31.91 17.11
C THR A 82 11.19 31.96 16.17
N GLU A 83 12.38 32.25 16.71
CA GLU A 83 13.61 32.20 15.96
C GLU A 83 14.00 30.77 15.60
N ALA A 84 13.80 29.83 16.54
CA ALA A 84 14.03 28.42 16.33
C ALA A 84 13.20 27.86 15.17
N GLU A 85 11.91 28.21 15.06
CA GLU A 85 11.05 27.84 13.93
C GLU A 85 11.63 28.26 12.57
N ARG A 86 12.23 29.45 12.50
CA ARG A 86 12.86 29.95 11.25
C ARG A 86 14.17 29.23 10.91
N LEU A 87 14.88 28.75 11.94
CA LEU A 87 16.16 28.05 11.80
C LEU A 87 15.98 26.53 11.63
N LEU A 88 14.77 26.00 11.84
CA LEU A 88 14.41 24.60 11.61
C LEU A 88 14.31 24.30 10.12
N THR A 89 15.46 24.03 9.53
CA THR A 89 15.60 23.61 8.13
C THR A 89 15.86 22.11 8.02
N PRO A 90 15.66 21.47 6.88
CA PRO A 90 15.81 20.00 6.71
C PRO A 90 17.21 19.45 7.07
N ASP A 91 18.23 20.31 7.15
CA ASP A 91 19.59 19.95 7.53
C ASP A 91 19.84 19.98 9.04
N VAL A 92 18.88 20.42 9.86
CA VAL A 92 18.96 20.31 11.32
C VAL A 92 18.69 18.85 11.70
N HIS A 93 19.56 18.26 12.53
CA HIS A 93 19.44 16.85 12.95
C HIS A 93 19.03 16.71 14.41
N CYS A 94 19.51 17.63 15.27
CA CYS A 94 19.26 17.61 16.69
C CYS A 94 18.98 19.02 17.22
N ILE A 95 18.15 19.11 18.22
CA ILE A 95 17.82 20.33 18.98
C ILE A 95 18.32 20.14 20.41
N LEU A 96 19.07 21.11 20.93
CA LEU A 96 19.39 21.23 22.34
C LEU A 96 18.58 22.37 22.91
N LEU A 97 17.64 22.05 23.80
CA LEU A 97 16.72 23.02 24.41
C LEU A 97 17.13 23.26 25.85
N ASP A 98 17.43 24.50 26.17
CA ASP A 98 17.61 24.94 27.56
C ASP A 98 16.25 25.04 28.27
N LEU A 99 16.09 24.31 29.39
CA LEU A 99 14.84 24.33 30.17
C LEU A 99 14.70 25.57 31.05
N SER A 100 15.72 26.40 31.18
CA SER A 100 15.62 27.69 31.89
C SER A 100 14.95 28.80 31.08
N LEU A 101 14.55 28.56 29.83
CA LEU A 101 13.85 29.50 28.97
C LEU A 101 12.55 30.02 29.64
N PRO A 102 12.38 31.33 29.82
CA PRO A 102 11.13 31.89 30.31
C PRO A 102 10.00 31.71 29.28
N ASP A 103 8.79 31.43 29.78
CA ASP A 103 7.61 31.32 28.94
C ASP A 103 7.38 32.57 28.10
N ALA A 104 7.23 32.42 26.79
CA ALA A 104 6.91 33.51 25.86
C ALA A 104 5.55 34.18 26.16
N SER A 105 4.70 33.53 26.97
CA SER A 105 3.40 34.06 27.41
C SER A 105 3.50 35.04 28.57
N ALA A 106 4.62 35.15 29.26
CA ALA A 106 4.80 36.04 30.42
C ALA A 106 5.23 37.49 30.06
N ARG A 107 5.54 37.76 28.81
CA ARG A 107 5.87 39.10 28.34
C ARG A 107 4.64 39.83 27.79
N THR A 108 3.78 40.32 28.68
CA THR A 108 2.82 41.40 28.33
C THR A 108 3.60 42.72 28.33
N PRO A 109 3.72 43.45 27.23
CA PRO A 109 4.35 44.78 27.24
C PRO A 109 3.36 45.79 27.79
N GLY A 110 3.69 46.40 28.93
CA GLY A 110 3.09 47.65 29.31
C GLY A 110 2.36 47.71 30.66
N ALA A 111 3.11 48.01 31.72
CA ALA A 111 2.62 48.89 32.77
C ALA A 111 3.80 49.64 33.37
N ALA A 112 4.09 50.80 32.82
CA ALA A 112 4.88 51.81 33.51
C ALA A 112 4.05 52.30 34.70
N ALA A 113 4.41 51.89 35.90
CA ALA A 113 3.81 52.45 37.12
C ALA A 113 4.71 53.56 37.68
N THR A 114 4.36 54.80 37.34
CA THR A 114 4.66 55.96 38.16
C THR A 114 3.53 56.10 39.21
N GLY A 115 3.87 56.00 40.47
CA GLY A 115 2.87 56.29 41.53
C GLY A 115 3.42 56.00 42.91
N THR A 116 4.03 57.11 43.52
CA THR A 116 4.30 57.27 44.91
C THR A 116 2.98 57.29 45.69
N ALA A 117 2.83 56.43 46.70
CA ALA A 117 1.90 56.77 47.84
C ALA A 117 2.25 55.89 49.05
N THR A 118 2.61 56.61 50.12
CA THR A 118 2.69 56.23 51.52
C THR A 118 1.29 55.85 52.07
N ALA A 119 1.18 54.76 52.83
CA ALA A 119 0.46 54.71 54.10
C ALA A 119 0.27 53.29 54.66
N THR A 120 0.81 53.11 55.85
CA THR A 120 0.39 52.37 57.05
C THR A 120 -0.95 51.61 56.98
N GLY A 121 -0.92 50.32 57.36
CA GLY A 121 -2.12 49.57 57.74
C GLY A 121 -1.88 48.08 57.93
N THR A 122 -1.70 47.66 59.17
CA THR A 122 -1.68 46.29 59.68
C THR A 122 -2.97 45.55 59.35
N ALA A 123 -2.82 44.36 58.66
CA ALA A 123 -3.83 43.31 58.82
C ALA A 123 -3.21 41.97 58.39
N THR A 124 -3.08 41.09 59.34
CA THR A 124 -2.73 39.68 59.24
C THR A 124 -3.85 38.93 58.48
N ALA A 125 -3.52 38.36 57.34
CA ALA A 125 -4.34 37.32 56.75
C ALA A 125 -3.42 36.34 56.02
N THR A 126 -3.20 35.21 56.65
CA THR A 126 -2.52 34.04 56.08
C THR A 126 -3.45 33.43 55.04
N ALA A 127 -3.24 33.77 53.78
CA ALA A 127 -3.82 33.05 52.69
C ALA A 127 -2.66 32.46 51.87
N THR A 128 -2.38 31.20 52.11
CA THR A 128 -1.51 30.40 51.27
C THR A 128 -2.24 30.18 49.93
N ALA A 129 -2.11 31.16 49.04
CA ALA A 129 -2.50 31.00 47.65
C ALA A 129 -1.39 30.16 47.02
N THR A 130 -1.64 28.86 46.86
CA THR A 130 -0.85 27.99 46.00
C THR A 130 -0.97 28.57 44.60
N ALA A 131 0.07 29.26 44.14
CA ALA A 131 0.19 29.68 42.76
C ALA A 131 0.02 28.43 41.87
N PRO A 132 -0.73 28.48 40.74
CA PRO A 132 -0.83 27.38 39.82
C PRO A 132 0.60 26.99 39.43
N ALA A 133 0.90 25.69 39.52
CA ALA A 133 2.21 25.16 39.08
C ALA A 133 2.38 25.56 37.62
N VAL A 134 3.29 26.47 37.35
CA VAL A 134 3.67 26.89 36.01
C VAL A 134 4.21 25.63 35.35
N ASP A 135 3.60 25.20 34.24
CA ASP A 135 4.03 24.02 33.52
C ASP A 135 5.44 24.27 32.94
N GLN A 136 6.45 23.83 33.67
CA GLN A 136 7.87 24.12 33.41
C GLN A 136 8.38 23.45 32.11
N LEU A 137 7.56 22.65 31.41
CA LEU A 137 7.90 21.97 30.16
C LEU A 137 7.10 22.47 28.94
N VAL A 138 6.47 23.64 29.03
CA VAL A 138 5.72 24.24 27.92
C VAL A 138 6.60 24.43 26.69
N ALA A 139 7.83 24.94 26.87
CA ALA A 139 8.79 25.13 25.78
C ALA A 139 9.16 23.80 25.10
N LEU A 140 9.39 22.75 25.87
CA LEU A 140 9.68 21.41 25.33
C LEU A 140 8.50 20.86 24.52
N ARG A 141 7.28 20.94 25.05
CA ARG A 141 6.08 20.48 24.34
C ARG A 141 5.86 21.25 23.03
N GLN A 142 6.19 22.54 23.03
CA GLN A 142 6.11 23.35 21.82
C GLN A 142 7.18 22.93 20.80
N VAL A 143 8.43 22.73 21.23
CA VAL A 143 9.51 22.23 20.34
C VAL A 143 9.15 20.86 19.74
N LEU A 144 8.63 19.93 20.54
CA LEU A 144 8.22 18.61 20.06
C LEU A 144 7.08 18.67 19.02
N ARG A 145 6.20 19.67 19.10
CA ARG A 145 5.12 19.89 18.11
C ARG A 145 5.64 20.46 16.80
N ILE A 146 6.54 21.45 16.85
CA ILE A 146 7.06 22.12 15.64
C ILE A 146 8.14 21.28 14.95
N ALA A 147 8.85 20.43 15.71
CA ALA A 147 9.98 19.64 15.24
C ALA A 147 9.79 18.12 15.47
N PRO A 148 8.68 17.47 15.05
CA PRO A 148 8.36 16.08 15.41
C PRO A 148 9.35 15.05 14.85
N ARG A 149 10.12 15.44 13.84
CA ARG A 149 11.12 14.56 13.18
C ARG A 149 12.54 14.73 13.69
N HIS A 150 12.79 15.71 14.56
CA HIS A 150 14.11 16.03 15.07
C HIS A 150 14.35 15.36 16.44
N ALA A 151 15.60 15.00 16.71
CA ALA A 151 15.99 14.59 18.06
C ALA A 151 16.01 15.82 18.95
N VAL A 152 15.49 15.73 20.17
CA VAL A 152 15.47 16.81 21.13
C VAL A 152 16.23 16.36 22.39
N LEU A 153 17.31 17.05 22.69
CA LEU A 153 18.03 16.96 23.96
C LEU A 153 17.63 18.16 24.83
N VAL A 154 17.55 17.97 26.11
CA VAL A 154 17.31 19.08 27.05
C VAL A 154 18.54 19.36 27.89
N LEU A 155 18.76 20.64 28.19
CA LEU A 155 19.80 21.12 29.07
C LEU A 155 19.15 21.64 30.35
N THR A 156 19.67 21.25 31.50
CA THR A 156 19.17 21.63 32.81
C THR A 156 20.31 21.77 33.83
N ASP A 157 20.03 22.39 34.98
CA ASP A 157 20.97 22.46 36.08
C ASP A 157 20.93 21.16 36.95
N GLU A 158 21.99 20.87 37.69
CA GLU A 158 22.13 19.63 38.48
C GLU A 158 21.03 19.46 39.54
N ASP A 159 20.52 20.58 40.08
CA ASP A 159 19.47 20.60 41.11
C ASP A 159 18.09 20.21 40.59
N ASP A 160 17.90 20.11 39.27
CA ASP A 160 16.62 19.88 38.57
C ASP A 160 16.48 18.47 37.95
N ALA A 161 17.08 17.45 38.56
CA ALA A 161 17.10 16.07 38.07
C ALA A 161 15.67 15.49 37.87
N GLU A 162 14.70 15.86 38.69
CA GLU A 162 13.31 15.43 38.56
C GLU A 162 12.67 16.01 37.29
N ARG A 163 12.94 17.28 37.01
CA ARG A 163 12.49 17.97 35.78
C ARG A 163 13.14 17.39 34.53
N ALA A 164 14.42 17.01 34.61
CA ALA A 164 15.12 16.30 33.53
C ALA A 164 14.46 14.95 33.20
N ALA A 165 14.15 14.17 34.23
CA ALA A 165 13.45 12.89 34.05
C ALA A 165 12.03 13.07 33.48
N GLU A 166 11.31 14.12 33.88
CA GLU A 166 9.99 14.46 33.32
C GLU A 166 10.10 14.87 31.85
N ALA A 167 11.12 15.63 31.46
CA ALA A 167 11.35 16.02 30.07
C ALA A 167 11.53 14.81 29.16
N VAL A 168 12.23 13.77 29.60
CA VAL A 168 12.35 12.52 28.85
C VAL A 168 11.00 11.80 28.75
N ARG A 169 10.18 11.78 29.81
CA ARG A 169 8.82 11.20 29.76
C ARG A 169 7.90 11.95 28.79
N VAL A 170 8.08 13.26 28.66
CA VAL A 170 7.32 14.09 27.69
C VAL A 170 7.76 13.88 26.26
N GLY A 171 8.99 13.42 26.00
CA GLY A 171 9.45 13.05 24.65
C GLY A 171 10.83 13.55 24.23
N ALA A 172 11.60 14.16 25.14
CA ALA A 172 13.01 14.40 24.90
C ALA A 172 13.77 13.05 24.78
N GLN A 173 14.76 12.98 23.92
CA GLN A 173 15.57 11.76 23.75
C GLN A 173 16.53 11.54 24.92
N ASP A 174 17.05 12.61 25.48
CA ASP A 174 17.96 12.58 26.64
C ASP A 174 18.04 13.95 27.29
N PHE A 175 18.72 14.04 28.43
CA PHE A 175 19.04 15.27 29.10
C PHE A 175 20.54 15.37 29.42
N LEU A 176 21.01 16.60 29.59
CA LEU A 176 22.40 16.91 29.94
C LEU A 176 22.37 17.94 31.06
N PHE A 177 23.32 17.81 32.01
CA PHE A 177 23.57 18.83 33.02
C PHE A 177 24.53 19.87 32.48
N ARG A 178 24.27 21.14 32.78
CA ARG A 178 25.06 22.28 32.28
C ARG A 178 26.49 22.21 32.75
N ASP A 179 26.70 21.82 34.00
CA ASP A 179 28.02 21.77 34.65
C ASP A 179 28.90 20.59 34.16
N GLU A 180 28.26 19.55 33.60
CA GLU A 180 28.94 18.38 33.05
C GLU A 180 29.16 18.46 31.54
N LEU A 181 28.72 19.55 30.91
CA LEU A 181 28.70 19.68 29.44
C LEU A 181 30.11 19.82 28.87
N ASP A 182 30.65 18.73 28.31
CA ASP A 182 31.85 18.74 27.52
C ASP A 182 31.59 18.33 26.05
N GLY A 183 32.56 18.58 25.15
CA GLY A 183 32.43 18.29 23.72
C GLY A 183 32.27 16.78 23.43
N ARG A 184 32.81 15.90 24.25
CA ARG A 184 32.72 14.43 24.08
C ARG A 184 31.32 13.95 24.48
N LEU A 185 30.83 14.40 25.66
CA LEU A 185 29.52 14.03 26.16
C LEU A 185 28.45 14.50 25.20
N LEU A 186 28.50 15.78 24.77
CA LEU A 186 27.54 16.37 23.86
C LEU A 186 27.56 15.69 22.50
N SER A 187 28.73 15.43 21.92
CA SER A 187 28.87 14.71 20.66
C SER A 187 28.27 13.30 20.72
N ARG A 188 28.50 12.60 21.82
CA ARG A 188 27.93 11.26 22.07
C ARG A 188 26.41 11.33 22.21
N ALA A 189 25.89 12.26 23.02
CA ALA A 189 24.46 12.45 23.23
C ALA A 189 23.73 12.77 21.92
N ILE A 190 24.26 13.68 21.10
CA ILE A 190 23.69 14.03 19.79
C ILE A 190 23.61 12.79 18.90
N ARG A 191 24.68 12.02 18.78
CA ARG A 191 24.69 10.81 17.94
C ARG A 191 23.62 9.81 18.40
N TYR A 192 23.58 9.50 19.68
CA TYR A 192 22.57 8.56 20.22
C TYR A 192 21.16 9.08 20.04
N ALA A 193 20.91 10.36 20.29
CA ALA A 193 19.60 10.96 20.13
C ALA A 193 19.13 10.92 18.66
N VAL A 194 20.00 11.26 17.71
CA VAL A 194 19.70 11.23 16.27
C VAL A 194 19.44 9.80 15.80
N GLU A 195 20.29 8.85 16.16
CA GLU A 195 20.11 7.44 15.75
C GLU A 195 18.84 6.83 16.38
N ARG A 196 18.57 7.11 17.66
CA ARG A 196 17.34 6.67 18.32
C ARG A 196 16.10 7.25 17.62
N LYS A 197 16.11 8.55 17.34
CA LYS A 197 14.99 9.19 16.63
C LYS A 197 14.77 8.63 15.22
N ARG A 198 15.87 8.34 14.49
CA ARG A 198 15.80 7.69 13.18
C ARG A 198 15.18 6.29 13.26
N ALA A 199 15.60 5.50 14.26
CA ALA A 199 15.05 4.18 14.51
C ALA A 199 13.56 4.23 14.85
N ASP A 200 13.13 5.15 15.72
CA ASP A 200 11.73 5.36 16.08
C ASP A 200 10.87 5.70 14.85
N ILE A 201 11.35 6.64 14.01
CA ILE A 201 10.66 7.03 12.77
C ILE A 201 10.59 5.86 11.78
N ALA A 202 11.67 5.09 11.63
CA ALA A 202 11.70 3.93 10.74
C ALA A 202 10.73 2.84 11.23
N GLN A 203 10.70 2.58 12.54
CA GLN A 203 9.78 1.62 13.16
C GLN A 203 8.32 2.04 12.99
N TYR A 204 8.01 3.34 13.20
CA TYR A 204 6.67 3.88 12.98
C TYR A 204 6.22 3.71 11.52
N LYS A 205 7.07 4.08 10.56
CA LYS A 205 6.79 3.91 9.13
C LYS A 205 6.59 2.44 8.75
N LEU A 206 7.38 1.54 9.33
CA LEU A 206 7.24 0.10 9.08
C LEU A 206 5.92 -0.43 9.64
N ALA A 207 5.52 0.00 10.84
CA ALA A 207 4.25 -0.39 11.44
C ALA A 207 3.06 0.13 10.63
N GLU A 208 3.10 1.40 10.21
CA GLU A 208 2.08 2.00 9.33
C GLU A 208 2.00 1.27 7.99
N SER A 209 3.13 0.96 7.37
CA SER A 209 3.18 0.21 6.11
C SER A 209 2.61 -1.20 6.26
N LYS A 210 2.92 -1.90 7.37
CA LYS A 210 2.35 -3.23 7.66
C LYS A 210 0.84 -3.17 7.87
N LEU A 211 0.35 -2.18 8.62
CA LEU A 211 -1.09 -2.01 8.84
C LEU A 211 -1.81 -1.76 7.52
N ARG A 212 -1.33 -0.83 6.71
CA ARG A 212 -1.86 -0.57 5.36
C ARG A 212 -1.84 -1.82 4.49
N ALA A 213 -0.74 -2.58 4.49
CA ALA A 213 -0.65 -3.82 3.73
C ALA A 213 -1.67 -4.88 4.19
N GLN A 214 -1.96 -4.96 5.50
CA GLN A 214 -2.97 -5.87 6.05
C GLN A 214 -4.40 -5.45 5.68
N GLU A 215 -4.72 -4.16 5.80
CA GLU A 215 -6.01 -3.61 5.38
C GLU A 215 -6.23 -3.86 3.89
N ASN A 216 -5.24 -3.60 3.13
CA ASN A 216 -5.19 -3.81 1.71
C ASN A 216 -5.43 -5.28 1.33
N ALA A 217 -4.68 -6.22 1.90
CA ALA A 217 -4.88 -7.65 1.66
C ALA A 217 -6.26 -8.16 2.12
N ARG A 218 -6.90 -7.49 3.09
CA ARG A 218 -8.27 -7.78 3.49
C ARG A 218 -9.28 -7.31 2.46
N LEU A 219 -9.08 -6.12 1.90
CA LEU A 219 -9.92 -5.58 0.82
C LEU A 219 -9.79 -6.42 -0.45
N GLU A 220 -8.56 -6.76 -0.88
CA GLU A 220 -8.33 -7.64 -2.04
C GLU A 220 -9.12 -8.95 -1.94
N ARG A 221 -9.05 -9.64 -0.80
CA ARG A 221 -9.79 -10.90 -0.60
C ARG A 221 -11.30 -10.73 -0.65
N GLY A 222 -11.83 -9.55 -0.28
CA GLY A 222 -13.25 -9.23 -0.37
C GLY A 222 -13.69 -8.79 -1.76
N LEU A 223 -12.78 -8.26 -2.56
CA LEU A 223 -13.07 -7.66 -3.86
C LEU A 223 -12.82 -8.60 -5.03
N LEU A 224 -11.79 -9.48 -4.94
CA LEU A 224 -11.60 -10.53 -5.95
C LEU A 224 -12.66 -11.62 -5.79
N PRO A 225 -13.28 -12.05 -6.89
CA PRO A 225 -14.38 -13.00 -6.82
C PRO A 225 -13.90 -14.41 -6.47
N THR A 226 -14.71 -15.11 -5.65
CA THR A 226 -14.65 -16.55 -5.61
C THR A 226 -15.54 -17.09 -6.72
N PRO A 227 -15.02 -17.89 -7.67
CA PRO A 227 -15.82 -18.45 -8.76
C PRO A 227 -16.89 -19.40 -8.22
N LEU A 228 -18.10 -19.31 -8.73
CA LEU A 228 -19.21 -20.19 -8.38
C LEU A 228 -19.33 -21.31 -9.41
N LEU A 229 -18.46 -22.32 -9.35
CA LEU A 229 -18.35 -23.41 -10.32
C LEU A 229 -18.70 -24.79 -9.75
N GLU A 230 -19.34 -24.85 -8.60
CA GLU A 230 -19.70 -26.11 -7.96
C GLU A 230 -20.54 -26.99 -8.90
N GLY A 231 -20.12 -28.24 -9.06
CA GLY A 231 -20.73 -29.22 -9.98
C GLY A 231 -20.42 -28.97 -11.47
N SER A 232 -19.42 -28.15 -11.82
CA SER A 232 -18.92 -27.99 -13.18
C SER A 232 -17.66 -28.86 -13.40
N ASP A 233 -17.52 -29.43 -14.61
CA ASP A 233 -16.28 -30.12 -15.03
C ASP A 233 -15.19 -29.15 -15.51
N LEU A 234 -15.46 -27.85 -15.51
CA LEU A 234 -14.51 -26.84 -15.93
C LEU A 234 -13.50 -26.53 -14.83
N ARG A 235 -12.24 -26.39 -15.20
CA ARG A 235 -11.17 -25.88 -14.35
C ARG A 235 -11.05 -24.38 -14.55
N PHE A 236 -10.82 -23.67 -13.45
CA PHE A 236 -10.66 -22.23 -13.42
C PHE A 236 -9.30 -21.84 -12.86
N ALA A 237 -8.64 -20.90 -13.48
CA ALA A 237 -7.49 -20.21 -12.95
C ALA A 237 -7.60 -18.71 -13.27
N ALA A 238 -7.13 -17.85 -12.38
CA ALA A 238 -7.08 -16.42 -12.63
C ALA A 238 -5.80 -15.80 -12.07
N ARG A 239 -5.34 -14.73 -12.68
CA ARG A 239 -4.28 -13.86 -12.16
C ARG A 239 -4.71 -12.42 -12.32
N TYR A 240 -4.49 -11.67 -11.24
CA TYR A 240 -4.68 -10.23 -11.19
C TYR A 240 -3.39 -9.57 -10.73
N ARG A 241 -2.98 -8.52 -11.41
CA ARG A 241 -1.82 -7.70 -11.02
C ARG A 241 -2.14 -6.23 -11.25
N PRO A 242 -2.15 -5.40 -10.20
CA PRO A 242 -2.32 -3.97 -10.36
C PRO A 242 -1.12 -3.35 -11.07
N GLY A 243 -1.39 -2.30 -11.83
CA GLY A 243 -0.39 -1.50 -12.52
C GLY A 243 0.50 -0.66 -11.59
N ARG A 244 1.10 0.40 -12.12
CA ARG A 244 2.05 1.26 -11.37
C ARG A 244 1.47 2.01 -10.18
N SER A 245 0.18 2.28 -10.16
CA SER A 245 -0.44 2.89 -9.00
C SER A 245 -0.30 1.87 -7.86
N ARG A 246 0.26 2.27 -6.75
CA ARG A 246 0.31 1.46 -5.51
C ARG A 246 -1.10 1.16 -4.97
N ALA A 247 -2.11 1.33 -5.81
CA ALA A 247 -3.47 0.89 -5.57
C ALA A 247 -3.50 -0.63 -5.55
N LEU A 248 -4.35 -1.18 -4.76
CA LEU A 248 -4.53 -2.61 -4.55
C LEU A 248 -5.33 -3.26 -5.64
N LEU A 249 -6.24 -2.51 -6.23
CA LEU A 249 -7.12 -2.86 -7.31
C LEU A 249 -7.18 -1.67 -8.26
N GLY A 250 -7.25 -1.96 -9.53
CA GLY A 250 -7.57 -1.00 -10.57
C GLY A 250 -8.92 -1.24 -11.16
N GLY A 251 -9.17 -0.69 -12.35
CA GLY A 251 -10.43 -0.80 -13.09
C GLY A 251 -10.78 -2.21 -13.54
N ASP A 252 -9.81 -3.13 -13.60
CA ASP A 252 -9.99 -4.51 -14.04
C ASP A 252 -10.87 -5.33 -13.10
N PHE A 253 -11.82 -6.05 -13.64
CA PHE A 253 -12.70 -6.94 -12.88
C PHE A 253 -13.07 -8.19 -13.68
N TYR A 254 -13.35 -9.30 -12.99
CA TYR A 254 -13.76 -10.55 -13.61
C TYR A 254 -14.68 -11.34 -12.68
N ASP A 255 -15.44 -12.28 -13.24
CA ASP A 255 -16.25 -13.20 -12.47
C ASP A 255 -16.59 -14.46 -13.26
N THR A 256 -16.99 -15.52 -12.54
CA THR A 256 -17.45 -16.78 -13.16
C THR A 256 -18.52 -17.44 -12.29
N VAL A 257 -19.66 -17.76 -12.91
CA VAL A 257 -20.84 -18.30 -12.22
C VAL A 257 -21.41 -19.45 -13.03
N ARG A 258 -21.76 -20.55 -12.36
CA ARG A 258 -22.58 -21.62 -12.93
C ARG A 258 -24.02 -21.43 -12.51
N THR A 259 -24.93 -21.37 -13.46
CA THR A 259 -26.39 -21.30 -13.21
C THR A 259 -27.01 -22.69 -13.03
N PRO A 260 -28.24 -22.78 -12.44
CA PRO A 260 -28.89 -24.07 -12.18
C PRO A 260 -29.14 -24.95 -13.40
N ASP A 261 -29.25 -24.35 -14.60
CA ASP A 261 -29.39 -25.04 -15.88
C ASP A 261 -28.09 -25.70 -16.36
N GLY A 262 -26.98 -25.49 -15.62
CA GLY A 262 -25.67 -26.01 -15.92
C GLY A 262 -24.78 -25.13 -16.82
N THR A 263 -25.31 -24.00 -17.30
CA THR A 263 -24.55 -23.02 -18.08
C THR A 263 -23.47 -22.37 -17.20
N VAL A 264 -22.26 -22.23 -17.70
CA VAL A 264 -21.18 -21.50 -17.04
C VAL A 264 -21.02 -20.15 -17.72
N HIS A 265 -21.23 -19.10 -16.97
CA HIS A 265 -21.05 -17.72 -17.40
C HIS A 265 -19.72 -17.20 -16.87
N ALA A 266 -18.92 -16.60 -17.72
CA ALA A 266 -17.68 -15.93 -17.35
C ALA A 266 -17.65 -14.52 -17.94
N MET A 267 -17.09 -13.60 -17.20
CA MET A 267 -16.84 -12.26 -17.69
C MET A 267 -15.49 -11.73 -17.26
N ILE A 268 -14.96 -10.81 -18.04
CA ILE A 268 -13.84 -9.96 -17.72
C ILE A 268 -14.12 -8.56 -18.28
N GLY A 269 -13.74 -7.53 -17.56
CA GLY A 269 -13.93 -6.15 -17.97
C GLY A 269 -12.88 -5.25 -17.39
N ASP A 270 -12.85 -4.03 -17.90
CA ASP A 270 -11.97 -2.97 -17.46
C ASP A 270 -12.73 -1.63 -17.50
N VAL A 271 -12.64 -0.85 -16.42
CA VAL A 271 -13.16 0.52 -16.32
C VAL A 271 -12.06 1.47 -16.74
N CYS A 272 -12.34 2.34 -17.73
CA CYS A 272 -11.36 3.29 -18.23
C CYS A 272 -10.85 4.21 -17.11
N GLY A 273 -9.52 4.36 -17.02
CA GLY A 273 -8.86 5.14 -15.98
C GLY A 273 -8.18 4.25 -14.92
N HIS A 274 -7.64 4.88 -13.91
CA HIS A 274 -6.91 4.18 -12.86
C HIS A 274 -7.08 4.91 -11.52
N GLY A 275 -7.54 4.22 -10.53
CA GLY A 275 -7.68 4.80 -9.20
C GLY A 275 -8.69 4.05 -8.33
N PRO A 276 -8.94 4.58 -7.13
CA PRO A 276 -9.90 3.96 -6.20
C PRO A 276 -11.35 4.02 -6.69
N ASP A 277 -11.73 5.07 -7.42
CA ASP A 277 -13.09 5.25 -7.90
C ASP A 277 -13.40 4.29 -9.06
N GLU A 278 -12.46 4.10 -9.99
CA GLU A 278 -12.54 3.11 -11.07
C GLU A 278 -12.55 1.69 -10.52
N ALA A 279 -11.73 1.40 -9.52
CA ALA A 279 -11.73 0.11 -8.83
C ALA A 279 -13.06 -0.18 -8.12
N ALA A 280 -13.66 0.82 -7.47
CA ALA A 280 -14.97 0.69 -6.83
C ALA A 280 -16.05 0.39 -7.87
N LEU A 281 -16.08 1.14 -8.97
CA LEU A 281 -17.02 0.95 -10.08
C LEU A 281 -16.86 -0.44 -10.72
N GLY A 282 -15.62 -0.94 -10.90
CA GLY A 282 -15.36 -2.29 -11.39
C GLY A 282 -15.97 -3.37 -10.49
N VAL A 283 -15.89 -3.21 -9.17
CA VAL A 283 -16.53 -4.10 -8.20
C VAL A 283 -18.05 -4.04 -8.28
N GLU A 284 -18.63 -2.86 -8.39
CA GLU A 284 -20.07 -2.63 -8.53
C GLU A 284 -20.62 -3.31 -9.80
N LEU A 285 -19.96 -3.11 -10.93
CA LEU A 285 -20.29 -3.76 -12.19
C LEU A 285 -20.18 -5.29 -12.10
N ARG A 286 -19.14 -5.81 -11.44
CA ARG A 286 -18.97 -7.24 -11.21
C ARG A 286 -20.13 -7.83 -10.39
N ILE A 287 -20.50 -7.16 -9.28
CA ILE A 287 -21.59 -7.62 -8.40
C ILE A 287 -22.93 -7.54 -9.15
N ALA A 288 -23.17 -6.44 -9.89
CA ALA A 288 -24.37 -6.29 -10.72
C ALA A 288 -24.44 -7.39 -11.79
N TRP A 289 -23.35 -7.65 -12.51
CA TRP A 289 -23.27 -8.73 -13.49
C TRP A 289 -23.62 -10.10 -12.88
N ARG A 290 -23.03 -10.42 -11.71
CA ARG A 290 -23.32 -11.68 -11.00
C ARG A 290 -24.80 -11.80 -10.64
N ALA A 291 -25.39 -10.75 -10.10
CA ALA A 291 -26.80 -10.71 -9.72
C ALA A 291 -27.74 -10.87 -10.94
N LEU A 292 -27.45 -10.16 -12.03
CA LEU A 292 -28.23 -10.22 -13.27
C LEU A 292 -28.11 -11.62 -13.93
N THR A 293 -26.90 -12.20 -13.95
CA THR A 293 -26.68 -13.57 -14.45
C THR A 293 -27.46 -14.60 -13.65
N LEU A 294 -27.43 -14.53 -12.31
CA LEU A 294 -28.21 -15.42 -11.44
C LEU A 294 -29.71 -15.21 -11.60
N ALA A 295 -30.16 -14.02 -11.97
CA ALA A 295 -31.54 -13.72 -12.32
C ALA A 295 -31.96 -14.22 -13.72
N GLY A 296 -31.00 -14.81 -14.49
CA GLY A 296 -31.25 -15.42 -15.79
C GLY A 296 -31.03 -14.51 -17.00
N LEU A 297 -30.47 -13.31 -16.81
CA LEU A 297 -30.10 -12.44 -17.92
C LEU A 297 -28.80 -12.95 -18.57
N CYS A 298 -28.69 -12.83 -19.88
CA CYS A 298 -27.48 -13.13 -20.64
C CYS A 298 -27.41 -12.32 -21.93
N GLY A 299 -26.23 -12.27 -22.58
CA GLY A 299 -26.04 -11.65 -23.87
C GLY A 299 -26.37 -10.14 -23.88
N ASP A 300 -27.08 -9.70 -24.92
CA ASP A 300 -27.42 -8.28 -25.16
C ASP A 300 -28.24 -7.66 -24.02
N ASP A 301 -29.23 -8.37 -23.49
CA ASP A 301 -30.12 -7.87 -22.43
C ASP A 301 -29.36 -7.66 -21.11
N LEU A 302 -28.42 -8.56 -20.79
CA LEU A 302 -27.52 -8.41 -19.64
C LEU A 302 -26.66 -7.16 -19.80
N LEU A 303 -25.99 -6.99 -20.95
CA LEU A 303 -25.10 -5.86 -21.20
C LEU A 303 -25.84 -4.53 -21.25
N ALA A 304 -27.05 -4.52 -21.82
CA ALA A 304 -27.90 -3.33 -21.83
C ALA A 304 -28.33 -2.92 -20.41
N THR A 305 -28.61 -3.87 -19.53
CA THR A 305 -28.94 -3.59 -18.13
C THR A 305 -27.71 -3.13 -17.36
N LEU A 306 -26.56 -3.77 -17.59
CA LEU A 306 -25.30 -3.41 -16.95
C LEU A 306 -24.83 -2.00 -17.37
N GLN A 307 -25.06 -1.60 -18.62
CA GLN A 307 -24.83 -0.23 -19.07
C GLN A 307 -25.66 0.78 -18.26
N GLN A 308 -26.92 0.48 -17.96
CA GLN A 308 -27.74 1.37 -17.13
C GLN A 308 -27.18 1.50 -15.71
N VAL A 309 -26.66 0.42 -15.15
CA VAL A 309 -25.96 0.48 -13.85
C VAL A 309 -24.74 1.39 -13.95
N LEU A 310 -23.88 1.20 -14.95
CA LEU A 310 -22.71 2.04 -15.18
C LEU A 310 -23.09 3.53 -15.33
N GLU A 311 -24.11 3.84 -16.11
CA GLU A 311 -24.55 5.23 -16.35
C GLU A 311 -25.06 5.94 -15.09
N VAL A 312 -25.56 5.19 -14.10
CA VAL A 312 -26.02 5.71 -12.80
C VAL A 312 -24.87 5.87 -11.82
N GLU A 313 -23.96 4.89 -11.76
CA GLU A 313 -22.91 4.82 -10.72
C GLU A 313 -21.62 5.57 -11.11
N ARG A 314 -21.36 5.80 -12.40
CA ARG A 314 -20.14 6.50 -12.84
C ARG A 314 -20.10 7.95 -12.38
N PRO A 315 -18.94 8.46 -11.91
CA PRO A 315 -18.82 9.82 -11.40
C PRO A 315 -18.95 10.91 -12.49
N CYS A 316 -18.70 10.57 -13.74
CA CYS A 316 -18.86 11.48 -14.90
C CYS A 316 -19.15 10.69 -16.18
N GLU A 317 -19.68 11.40 -17.19
CA GLU A 317 -20.09 10.78 -18.47
C GLU A 317 -18.91 10.25 -19.31
N GLU A 318 -17.70 10.67 -19.03
CA GLU A 318 -16.48 10.25 -19.72
C GLU A 318 -16.03 8.84 -19.31
N ILE A 319 -16.51 8.33 -18.18
CA ILE A 319 -16.19 6.99 -17.70
C ILE A 319 -17.00 5.96 -18.46
N PHE A 320 -16.32 4.98 -19.03
CA PHE A 320 -16.88 3.84 -19.73
C PHE A 320 -16.21 2.54 -19.27
N ALA A 321 -16.78 1.40 -19.61
CA ALA A 321 -16.17 0.11 -19.28
C ALA A 321 -16.16 -0.81 -20.50
N THR A 322 -15.04 -1.50 -20.71
CA THR A 322 -14.96 -2.59 -21.67
C THR A 322 -15.36 -3.91 -21.00
N LEU A 323 -16.02 -4.80 -21.73
CA LEU A 323 -16.48 -6.07 -21.19
C LEU A 323 -16.49 -7.18 -22.24
N CYS A 324 -16.00 -8.36 -21.84
CA CYS A 324 -16.18 -9.62 -22.54
C CYS A 324 -17.05 -10.56 -21.69
N THR A 325 -18.12 -11.10 -22.24
CA THR A 325 -18.91 -12.16 -21.60
C THR A 325 -18.94 -13.42 -22.45
N VAL A 326 -18.85 -14.56 -21.78
CA VAL A 326 -18.87 -15.89 -22.40
C VAL A 326 -19.85 -16.78 -21.64
N ASP A 327 -20.86 -17.30 -22.34
CA ASP A 327 -21.84 -18.26 -21.80
C ASP A 327 -21.57 -19.65 -22.35
N ILE A 328 -20.93 -20.50 -21.58
CA ILE A 328 -20.56 -21.87 -21.96
C ILE A 328 -21.74 -22.80 -21.72
N ALA A 329 -22.21 -23.44 -22.77
CA ALA A 329 -23.34 -24.38 -22.68
C ALA A 329 -23.04 -25.54 -21.71
N PRO A 330 -24.06 -26.19 -21.11
CA PRO A 330 -23.88 -27.28 -20.14
C PRO A 330 -23.06 -28.45 -20.69
N ASP A 331 -23.09 -28.69 -22.00
CA ASP A 331 -22.30 -29.71 -22.67
C ASP A 331 -20.80 -29.36 -22.81
N GLY A 332 -20.45 -28.09 -22.49
CA GLY A 332 -19.10 -27.54 -22.57
C GLY A 332 -18.55 -27.47 -24.01
N ARG A 333 -19.34 -27.68 -25.05
CA ARG A 333 -18.87 -27.76 -26.45
C ARG A 333 -19.10 -26.48 -27.23
N ARG A 334 -20.01 -25.65 -26.79
CA ARG A 334 -20.39 -24.36 -27.42
C ARG A 334 -20.42 -23.25 -26.43
N ALA A 335 -20.18 -22.06 -26.89
CA ALA A 335 -20.32 -20.86 -26.08
C ALA A 335 -20.95 -19.71 -26.88
N GLY A 336 -21.73 -18.87 -26.19
CA GLY A 336 -22.13 -17.56 -26.66
C GLY A 336 -21.11 -16.51 -26.22
N LEU A 337 -20.64 -15.66 -27.11
CA LEU A 337 -19.68 -14.59 -26.86
C LEU A 337 -20.32 -13.24 -27.15
N CYS A 338 -20.24 -12.29 -26.25
CA CYS A 338 -20.50 -10.87 -26.46
C CYS A 338 -19.28 -10.04 -26.09
N LEU A 339 -18.95 -9.08 -26.92
CA LEU A 339 -17.85 -8.13 -26.69
C LEU A 339 -18.39 -6.70 -26.68
N ALA A 340 -18.08 -5.97 -25.63
CA ALA A 340 -18.37 -4.56 -25.47
C ALA A 340 -17.04 -3.77 -25.45
N GLY A 341 -16.46 -3.50 -26.61
CA GLY A 341 -15.18 -2.79 -26.74
C GLY A 341 -13.97 -3.54 -26.18
N HIS A 342 -14.12 -4.79 -25.77
CA HIS A 342 -13.10 -5.55 -25.06
C HIS A 342 -12.31 -6.48 -26.01
N PRO A 343 -11.03 -6.79 -25.71
CA PRO A 343 -10.24 -7.77 -26.47
C PRO A 343 -10.92 -9.14 -26.59
N ALA A 344 -10.79 -9.77 -27.76
CA ALA A 344 -11.35 -11.09 -27.98
C ALA A 344 -10.59 -12.18 -27.21
N PRO A 345 -11.28 -13.17 -26.61
CA PRO A 345 -10.65 -14.28 -25.92
C PRO A 345 -9.77 -15.12 -26.82
N LEU A 346 -8.73 -15.71 -26.23
CA LEU A 346 -7.84 -16.67 -26.89
C LEU A 346 -8.32 -18.09 -26.61
N ILE A 347 -8.46 -18.90 -27.64
CA ILE A 347 -8.76 -20.34 -27.52
C ILE A 347 -7.56 -21.20 -27.91
N SER A 348 -7.23 -22.19 -27.09
CA SER A 348 -6.29 -23.26 -27.43
C SER A 348 -6.98 -24.61 -27.39
N ARG A 349 -6.54 -25.52 -28.27
CA ARG A 349 -7.01 -26.91 -28.37
C ARG A 349 -5.83 -27.85 -28.58
N PRO A 350 -5.92 -29.09 -28.11
CA PRO A 350 -4.85 -30.09 -28.35
C PRO A 350 -4.45 -30.18 -29.81
N GLY A 351 -3.15 -30.15 -30.10
CA GLY A 351 -2.60 -30.27 -31.44
C GLY A 351 -2.85 -29.07 -32.37
N ARG A 352 -3.33 -27.93 -31.84
CA ARG A 352 -3.54 -26.69 -32.61
C ARG A 352 -2.93 -25.50 -31.89
N ARG A 353 -2.39 -24.57 -32.67
CA ARG A 353 -1.95 -23.27 -32.10
C ARG A 353 -3.14 -22.51 -31.49
N ALA A 354 -2.89 -21.87 -30.39
CA ALA A 354 -3.84 -20.94 -29.79
C ALA A 354 -4.09 -19.75 -30.74
N ARG A 355 -5.32 -19.29 -30.79
CA ARG A 355 -5.76 -18.20 -31.64
C ARG A 355 -6.89 -17.39 -30.99
N LEU A 356 -7.05 -16.15 -31.38
CA LEU A 356 -8.18 -15.33 -30.95
C LEU A 356 -9.50 -15.90 -31.49
N LEU A 357 -10.56 -15.75 -30.70
CA LEU A 357 -11.90 -15.99 -31.17
C LEU A 357 -12.30 -14.86 -32.15
N PRO A 358 -13.24 -15.14 -33.09
CA PRO A 358 -13.70 -14.11 -34.02
C PRO A 358 -14.41 -12.95 -33.29
N TYR A 359 -14.15 -11.72 -33.72
CA TYR A 359 -14.63 -10.49 -33.05
C TYR A 359 -15.24 -9.45 -34.00
N GLU A 360 -15.53 -9.79 -35.24
CA GLU A 360 -15.98 -8.83 -36.29
C GLU A 360 -17.30 -8.09 -35.96
N ASN A 361 -18.07 -8.60 -34.99
CA ASN A 361 -19.35 -8.02 -34.55
C ASN A 361 -19.27 -7.54 -33.09
N SER A 362 -18.16 -6.97 -32.67
CA SER A 362 -18.00 -6.36 -31.34
C SER A 362 -18.90 -5.12 -31.23
N GLY A 363 -19.65 -4.98 -30.12
CA GLY A 363 -20.35 -3.75 -29.76
C GLY A 363 -19.40 -2.72 -29.12
N PRO A 364 -19.84 -1.47 -28.96
CA PRO A 364 -19.07 -0.43 -28.29
C PRO A 364 -18.90 -0.76 -26.79
N ALA A 365 -17.89 -0.17 -26.13
CA ALA A 365 -17.78 -0.23 -24.67
C ALA A 365 -19.05 0.31 -24.00
N LEU A 366 -19.37 -0.21 -22.82
CA LEU A 366 -20.51 0.24 -22.01
C LEU A 366 -20.35 1.72 -21.67
N GLY A 367 -21.39 2.50 -21.80
CA GLY A 367 -21.40 3.92 -21.48
C GLY A 367 -20.94 4.85 -22.60
N LEU A 368 -20.38 4.35 -23.73
CA LEU A 368 -19.96 5.18 -24.85
C LEU A 368 -21.12 5.61 -25.73
N LEU A 369 -22.07 4.73 -26.02
CA LEU A 369 -23.18 5.03 -26.89
C LEU A 369 -24.51 4.67 -26.24
N PRO A 370 -25.48 5.59 -26.23
CA PRO A 370 -26.82 5.28 -25.73
C PRO A 370 -27.49 4.24 -26.65
N ARG A 371 -28.22 3.29 -26.05
CA ARG A 371 -28.94 2.23 -26.78
C ARG A 371 -28.03 1.35 -27.65
N ALA A 372 -26.79 1.16 -27.24
CA ALA A 372 -25.87 0.25 -27.88
C ALA A 372 -26.42 -1.19 -27.91
N ARG A 373 -25.88 -2.01 -28.79
CA ARG A 373 -26.22 -3.42 -28.94
C ARG A 373 -24.96 -4.25 -29.00
N TRP A 374 -25.04 -5.45 -28.40
CA TRP A 374 -23.93 -6.39 -28.28
C TRP A 374 -24.32 -7.76 -28.84
N PRO A 375 -24.23 -7.95 -30.17
CA PRO A 375 -24.68 -9.19 -30.81
C PRO A 375 -23.96 -10.42 -30.21
N ARG A 376 -24.75 -11.39 -29.78
CA ARG A 376 -24.23 -12.67 -29.24
C ARG A 376 -23.79 -13.58 -30.38
N ARG A 377 -22.50 -13.90 -30.39
CA ARG A 377 -21.92 -14.84 -31.35
C ARG A 377 -21.80 -16.24 -30.78
N GLN A 378 -22.27 -17.24 -31.51
CA GLN A 378 -22.05 -18.64 -31.16
C GLN A 378 -20.67 -19.11 -31.61
N VAL A 379 -19.95 -19.79 -30.72
CA VAL A 379 -18.59 -20.30 -30.93
C VAL A 379 -18.54 -21.78 -30.59
N GLU A 380 -17.97 -22.58 -31.49
CA GLU A 380 -17.70 -24.00 -31.22
C GLU A 380 -16.39 -24.12 -30.44
N LEU A 381 -16.44 -24.67 -29.21
CA LEU A 381 -15.29 -24.89 -28.36
C LEU A 381 -14.65 -26.27 -28.62
N GLY A 382 -15.48 -27.29 -28.87
CA GLY A 382 -15.02 -28.68 -29.05
C GLY A 382 -15.04 -29.50 -27.77
N GLY A 383 -14.39 -30.64 -27.74
CA GLY A 383 -14.33 -31.55 -26.58
C GLY A 383 -13.35 -31.07 -25.50
N THR A 384 -12.13 -30.85 -25.90
CA THR A 384 -11.01 -30.40 -25.04
C THR A 384 -10.53 -29.03 -25.51
N TRP A 385 -10.47 -28.07 -24.58
CA TRP A 385 -10.07 -26.72 -24.90
C TRP A 385 -9.62 -25.95 -23.63
N SER A 386 -8.90 -24.86 -23.84
CA SER A 386 -8.66 -23.81 -22.85
C SER A 386 -9.01 -22.47 -23.47
N LEU A 387 -9.76 -21.66 -22.73
CA LEU A 387 -10.23 -20.33 -23.12
C LEU A 387 -9.63 -19.31 -22.16
N MET A 388 -8.86 -18.38 -22.68
CA MET A 388 -8.24 -17.31 -21.92
C MET A 388 -8.89 -15.99 -22.24
N LEU A 389 -9.43 -15.33 -21.22
CA LEU A 389 -9.91 -13.95 -21.24
C LEU A 389 -8.83 -13.08 -20.60
N TYR A 390 -8.63 -11.87 -21.08
CA TYR A 390 -7.57 -10.99 -20.61
C TYR A 390 -7.93 -9.53 -20.84
N THR A 391 -7.44 -8.62 -19.98
CA THR A 391 -7.55 -7.19 -20.15
C THR A 391 -6.39 -6.65 -20.99
N ASP A 392 -6.53 -5.43 -21.48
CA ASP A 392 -5.56 -4.82 -22.41
C ASP A 392 -4.19 -4.56 -21.77
N GLY A 393 -4.09 -4.42 -20.44
CA GLY A 393 -2.81 -4.35 -19.74
C GLY A 393 -1.85 -5.51 -20.03
N LEU A 394 -2.37 -6.68 -20.47
CA LEU A 394 -1.53 -7.78 -20.90
C LEU A 394 -0.84 -7.52 -22.27
N ILE A 395 -1.43 -6.68 -23.12
CA ILE A 395 -1.01 -6.44 -24.49
C ILE A 395 -0.50 -5.03 -24.77
N GLU A 396 -0.79 -4.06 -23.89
CA GLU A 396 -0.43 -2.65 -24.06
C GLU A 396 0.99 -2.32 -23.60
N GLY A 397 1.66 -3.23 -22.88
CA GLY A 397 3.03 -3.05 -22.43
C GLY A 397 4.01 -2.77 -23.57
N HIS A 398 4.99 -1.90 -23.32
CA HIS A 398 6.02 -1.57 -24.30
C HIS A 398 7.06 -2.68 -24.41
N ILE A 399 7.50 -2.98 -25.63
CA ILE A 399 8.56 -3.97 -25.88
C ILE A 399 9.90 -3.22 -25.97
N GLY A 400 10.82 -3.51 -25.05
CA GLY A 400 12.16 -2.94 -25.04
C GLY A 400 12.18 -1.42 -24.75
N GLU A 401 13.15 -0.70 -25.34
CA GLU A 401 13.30 0.75 -25.17
C GLU A 401 12.47 1.59 -26.17
N GLY A 402 11.68 0.93 -27.04
CA GLY A 402 10.88 1.55 -28.09
C GLY A 402 9.46 1.91 -27.67
N LYS A 403 8.69 2.44 -28.65
CA LYS A 403 7.25 2.70 -28.50
C LYS A 403 6.39 1.50 -28.97
N GLU A 404 7.02 0.40 -29.35
CA GLU A 404 6.33 -0.78 -29.82
C GLU A 404 5.63 -1.49 -28.66
N ARG A 405 4.35 -1.81 -28.84
CA ARG A 405 3.57 -2.56 -27.86
C ARG A 405 3.56 -4.04 -28.20
N LEU A 406 3.38 -4.91 -27.20
CA LEU A 406 3.26 -6.35 -27.40
C LEU A 406 2.12 -6.69 -28.39
N GLY A 407 0.99 -6.01 -28.23
CA GLY A 407 -0.18 -6.21 -29.08
C GLY A 407 -0.78 -7.61 -28.99
N GLN A 408 -1.87 -7.83 -29.68
CA GLN A 408 -2.56 -9.12 -29.69
C GLN A 408 -1.71 -10.22 -30.35
N ASP A 409 -1.05 -9.92 -31.45
CA ASP A 409 -0.24 -10.91 -32.17
C ASP A 409 0.97 -11.34 -31.33
N GLY A 410 1.67 -10.41 -30.70
CA GLY A 410 2.78 -10.71 -29.79
C GLY A 410 2.34 -11.55 -28.59
N MET A 411 1.17 -11.26 -28.03
CA MET A 411 0.59 -12.05 -26.95
C MET A 411 0.23 -13.46 -27.41
N VAL A 412 -0.41 -13.62 -28.57
CA VAL A 412 -0.72 -14.95 -29.13
C VAL A 412 0.55 -15.76 -29.33
N ASP A 413 1.60 -15.17 -29.86
CA ASP A 413 2.89 -15.85 -30.03
C ASP A 413 3.55 -16.19 -28.69
N MET A 414 3.48 -15.31 -27.70
CA MET A 414 3.96 -15.56 -26.34
C MET A 414 3.24 -16.77 -25.73
N ILE A 415 1.92 -16.79 -25.76
CA ILE A 415 1.12 -17.91 -25.23
C ILE A 415 1.45 -19.22 -25.95
N ASN A 416 1.56 -19.19 -27.27
CA ASN A 416 1.92 -20.41 -28.02
C ASN A 416 3.30 -20.93 -27.60
N ARG A 417 4.31 -20.10 -27.41
CA ARG A 417 5.62 -20.51 -26.88
C ARG A 417 5.53 -21.17 -25.50
N HIS A 418 4.65 -20.64 -24.62
CA HIS A 418 4.44 -21.24 -23.30
C HIS A 418 3.72 -22.60 -23.38
N LEU A 419 2.71 -22.75 -24.25
CA LEU A 419 2.01 -23.98 -24.50
C LEU A 419 2.95 -25.05 -25.09
N ASP A 420 3.82 -24.68 -26.03
CA ASP A 420 4.84 -25.55 -26.63
C ASP A 420 5.85 -26.07 -25.57
N ARG A 421 6.05 -25.32 -24.47
CA ARG A 421 6.84 -25.76 -23.30
C ARG A 421 6.05 -26.64 -22.32
N GLY A 422 4.81 -26.95 -22.61
CA GLY A 422 3.93 -27.78 -21.77
C GLY A 422 3.28 -27.04 -20.60
N LEU A 423 3.31 -25.70 -20.58
CA LEU A 423 2.66 -24.93 -19.52
C LEU A 423 1.15 -24.96 -19.73
N SER A 424 0.40 -25.06 -18.62
CA SER A 424 -1.07 -25.05 -18.61
C SER A 424 -1.59 -24.51 -17.28
N GLY A 425 -2.88 -24.21 -17.20
CA GLY A 425 -3.53 -23.76 -15.96
C GLY A 425 -2.85 -22.54 -15.34
N GLU A 426 -2.64 -22.57 -14.04
CA GLU A 426 -1.99 -21.47 -13.29
C GLU A 426 -0.58 -21.17 -13.76
N GLY A 427 0.21 -22.21 -14.12
CA GLY A 427 1.57 -22.05 -14.61
C GLY A 427 1.64 -21.26 -15.93
N LEU A 428 0.68 -21.47 -16.82
CA LEU A 428 0.55 -20.69 -18.06
C LEU A 428 0.27 -19.21 -17.76
N LEU A 429 -0.66 -18.92 -16.86
CA LEU A 429 -1.02 -17.55 -16.49
C LEU A 429 0.15 -16.81 -15.84
N GLU A 430 0.82 -17.45 -14.87
CA GLU A 430 1.95 -16.86 -14.17
C GLU A 430 3.12 -16.56 -15.12
N ALA A 431 3.44 -17.48 -16.02
CA ALA A 431 4.48 -17.28 -17.02
C ALA A 431 4.14 -16.14 -17.98
N SER A 432 2.88 -16.05 -18.41
CA SER A 432 2.41 -15.02 -19.34
C SER A 432 2.47 -13.62 -18.73
N VAL A 433 1.95 -13.43 -17.52
CA VAL A 433 1.99 -12.15 -16.80
C VAL A 433 3.44 -11.76 -16.46
N THR A 434 4.27 -12.73 -16.06
CA THR A 434 5.69 -12.48 -15.77
C THR A 434 6.47 -12.07 -17.02
N GLU A 435 6.21 -12.71 -18.17
CA GLU A 435 6.87 -12.34 -19.43
C GLU A 435 6.40 -10.96 -19.92
N ALA A 436 5.10 -10.65 -19.88
CA ALA A 436 4.56 -9.33 -20.20
C ALA A 436 5.20 -8.24 -19.34
N ARG A 437 5.29 -8.47 -18.03
CA ARG A 437 5.97 -7.56 -17.11
C ARG A 437 7.46 -7.36 -17.44
N ARG A 438 8.18 -8.44 -17.78
CA ARG A 438 9.59 -8.38 -18.17
C ARG A 438 9.78 -7.60 -19.47
N LEU A 439 8.93 -7.82 -20.45
CA LEU A 439 8.94 -7.08 -21.73
C LEU A 439 8.69 -5.59 -21.50
N ASN A 440 7.87 -5.24 -20.53
CA ASN A 440 7.57 -3.86 -20.16
C ASN A 440 8.59 -3.22 -19.20
N GLY A 441 9.80 -3.75 -19.09
CA GLY A 441 10.88 -3.18 -18.28
C GLY A 441 10.78 -3.45 -16.77
N GLY A 442 9.98 -4.42 -16.35
CA GLY A 442 9.89 -4.88 -14.96
C GLY A 442 8.69 -4.36 -14.16
N GLU A 443 7.96 -3.37 -14.67
CA GLU A 443 6.69 -2.90 -14.11
C GLU A 443 5.59 -2.96 -15.18
N LEU A 444 4.35 -3.15 -14.74
CA LEU A 444 3.19 -3.06 -15.62
C LEU A 444 2.77 -1.60 -15.75
N THR A 445 2.34 -1.20 -16.94
CA THR A 445 1.85 0.16 -17.22
C THR A 445 0.41 0.34 -16.80
N ASP A 446 -0.35 -0.75 -16.84
CA ASP A 446 -1.76 -0.84 -16.50
C ASP A 446 -2.06 -2.09 -15.69
N ASP A 447 -3.26 -2.17 -15.15
CA ASP A 447 -3.78 -3.35 -14.47
C ASP A 447 -3.83 -4.53 -15.43
N VAL A 448 -3.62 -5.74 -14.92
CA VAL A 448 -3.68 -6.97 -15.71
C VAL A 448 -4.55 -7.98 -15.01
N ALA A 449 -5.66 -8.31 -15.60
CA ALA A 449 -6.46 -9.46 -15.23
C ALA A 449 -6.43 -10.52 -16.34
N VAL A 450 -6.26 -11.78 -15.95
CA VAL A 450 -6.31 -12.91 -16.87
C VAL A 450 -7.11 -14.04 -16.22
N VAL A 451 -8.08 -14.55 -16.96
CA VAL A 451 -8.93 -15.69 -16.55
C VAL A 451 -8.74 -16.83 -17.55
N LEU A 452 -8.53 -18.03 -17.06
CA LEU A 452 -8.41 -19.25 -17.87
C LEU A 452 -9.48 -20.25 -17.42
N LEU A 453 -10.36 -20.56 -18.33
CA LEU A 453 -11.29 -21.68 -18.22
C LEU A 453 -10.79 -22.83 -19.08
N SER A 454 -10.82 -24.05 -18.59
CA SER A 454 -10.38 -25.22 -19.36
C SER A 454 -11.26 -26.44 -19.11
N ARG A 455 -11.46 -27.21 -20.18
CA ARG A 455 -12.12 -28.50 -20.18
C ARG A 455 -11.15 -29.56 -20.66
N ALA A 456 -10.87 -30.54 -19.81
CA ALA A 456 -10.10 -31.73 -20.19
C ALA A 456 -11.05 -32.83 -20.74
N GLU A 457 -10.54 -33.77 -21.54
CA GLU A 457 -11.25 -35.02 -21.76
C GLU A 457 -11.35 -35.76 -20.44
N GLY A 458 -12.58 -36.15 -20.07
CA GLY A 458 -12.86 -36.98 -18.92
C GLY A 458 -12.35 -38.40 -19.11
#